data_b37e6039d16ec0ed151d91a546648627
#
_entry.id   b37e6039d16ec0ed151d91a546648627
#
_cell.length_a   1.000
_cell.length_b   1.000
_cell.length_c   1.000
_cell.angle_alpha   90.00
_cell.angle_beta   90.00
_cell.angle_gamma   90.00
#
_symmetry.space_group_name_H-M   'P 1'
#
loop_
_entity.id
_entity.type
_entity.pdbx_description
1 polymer ?
#
loop_
_entity_poly.entity_id
_entity_poly.type
_entity_poly.pdbx_seq_one_letter_code
_entity_poly.pdbx_strand_id
1 'polypeptide(L)'
;MKNMRLKIMVIVCIPVLVFGLSLVAGPKMINPFSADAISREILFSIRAPRSLVALLMGMALGASGAVLQGILKNPLADPYILGISSGASLAAALGIMAGAVFLGTFTIPLLAFIGALITGSIVGIMGWKRGGLWPERLLLAGVGLSFLFSALLMLFMSISNDEGLRRAMLWIFGDLSMSEWTKIPYGVIFVGIGILMSLSRAKALNALILGDEFAHSLGFSPHKERFILFVSVGLLTAASVSLGGMIGFIGLLVPHIIRFFVGSDSRLLIPCSALIGGALLCAADIISKSILPPME
;
A
#
# COMPACT_ATOMS: atom_id res chain seq x y z
N MET A 1 -23.65 19.82 9.09
CA MET A 1 -22.32 19.87 9.76
C MET A 1 -22.20 18.90 10.93
N LYS A 2 -23.21 18.74 11.81
CA LYS A 2 -23.16 17.82 12.98
C LYS A 2 -22.95 16.35 12.58
N ASN A 3 -23.63 15.88 11.55
CA ASN A 3 -23.48 14.50 11.05
C ASN A 3 -22.10 14.21 10.42
N MET A 4 -21.42 15.20 9.83
CA MET A 4 -20.08 14.99 9.23
C MET A 4 -19.03 14.82 10.32
N ARG A 5 -19.08 15.62 11.41
CA ARG A 5 -18.15 15.45 12.54
C ARG A 5 -18.29 14.09 13.19
N LEU A 6 -19.52 13.60 13.38
CA LEU A 6 -19.78 12.27 13.92
C LEU A 6 -19.20 11.17 13.01
N LYS A 7 -19.40 11.25 11.70
CA LYS A 7 -18.82 10.30 10.73
C LYS A 7 -17.30 10.27 10.78
N ILE A 8 -16.65 11.44 10.83
CA ILE A 8 -15.19 11.53 10.93
C ILE A 8 -14.69 10.92 12.26
N MET A 9 -15.38 11.20 13.35
CA MET A 9 -15.03 10.63 14.66
C MET A 9 -15.10 9.10 14.64
N VAL A 10 -16.14 8.51 14.06
CA VAL A 10 -16.26 7.07 13.88
C VAL A 10 -15.12 6.52 13.03
N ILE A 11 -14.80 7.15 11.88
CA ILE A 11 -13.70 6.75 10.99
C ILE A 11 -12.35 6.78 11.71
N VAL A 12 -12.11 7.70 12.63
CA VAL A 12 -10.88 7.77 13.44
C VAL A 12 -10.86 6.71 14.54
N CYS A 13 -12.00 6.41 15.17
CA CYS A 13 -12.07 5.41 16.22
C CYS A 13 -11.90 3.97 15.71
N ILE A 14 -12.38 3.65 14.51
CA ILE A 14 -12.30 2.30 13.94
C ILE A 14 -10.87 1.74 13.91
N PRO A 15 -9.85 2.45 13.35
CA PRO A 15 -8.48 1.95 13.32
C PRO A 15 -7.90 1.69 14.72
N VAL A 16 -8.20 2.56 15.68
CA VAL A 16 -7.73 2.42 17.06
C VAL A 16 -8.33 1.16 17.71
N LEU A 17 -9.63 0.95 17.53
CA LEU A 17 -10.31 -0.24 18.06
C LEU A 17 -9.80 -1.53 17.40
N VAL A 18 -9.70 -1.55 16.06
CA VAL A 18 -9.23 -2.73 15.32
C VAL A 18 -7.79 -3.03 15.63
N PHE A 19 -6.93 -2.00 15.74
CA PHE A 19 -5.54 -2.17 16.17
C PHE A 19 -5.47 -2.76 17.59
N GLY A 20 -6.22 -2.23 18.55
CA GLY A 20 -6.30 -2.80 19.89
C GLY A 20 -6.76 -4.26 19.89
N LEU A 21 -7.79 -4.58 19.08
CA LEU A 21 -8.25 -5.96 18.90
C LEU A 21 -7.18 -6.86 18.29
N SER A 22 -6.39 -6.37 17.33
CA SER A 22 -5.33 -7.16 16.67
C SER A 22 -4.20 -7.58 17.61
N LEU A 23 -3.99 -6.84 18.69
CA LEU A 23 -3.03 -7.19 19.74
C LEU A 23 -3.53 -8.34 20.63
N VAL A 24 -4.84 -8.38 20.89
CA VAL A 24 -5.47 -9.36 21.79
C VAL A 24 -5.87 -10.63 21.05
N ALA A 25 -6.42 -10.48 19.83
CA ALA A 25 -6.96 -11.57 19.03
C ALA A 25 -5.86 -12.36 18.31
N GLY A 26 -6.00 -13.69 18.29
CA GLY A 26 -5.11 -14.64 17.62
C GLY A 26 -5.50 -16.07 18.01
N PRO A 27 -4.69 -17.11 17.69
CA PRO A 27 -4.99 -18.50 18.03
C PRO A 27 -5.24 -18.71 19.52
N LYS A 28 -4.55 -17.94 20.35
CA LYS A 28 -4.79 -17.83 21.81
C LYS A 28 -5.08 -16.37 22.13
N MET A 29 -6.23 -16.11 22.79
CA MET A 29 -6.51 -14.77 23.32
C MET A 29 -5.51 -14.41 24.41
N ILE A 30 -4.82 -13.28 24.25
CA ILE A 30 -3.84 -12.80 25.22
C ILE A 30 -4.46 -11.62 25.98
N ASN A 31 -4.39 -11.69 27.31
CA ASN A 31 -4.72 -10.54 28.13
C ASN A 31 -3.51 -9.58 28.15
N PRO A 32 -3.61 -8.35 27.60
CA PRO A 32 -2.48 -7.41 27.55
C PRO A 32 -2.01 -6.95 28.93
N PHE A 33 -2.85 -7.16 29.96
CA PHE A 33 -2.53 -6.83 31.36
C PHE A 33 -1.99 -8.05 32.15
N SER A 34 -1.82 -9.21 31.51
CA SER A 34 -1.27 -10.38 32.19
C SER A 34 0.18 -10.14 32.57
N ALA A 35 0.55 -10.63 33.75
CA ALA A 35 1.94 -10.59 34.23
C ALA A 35 2.85 -11.68 33.62
N ASP A 36 2.27 -12.58 32.80
CA ASP A 36 2.97 -13.71 32.19
C ASP A 36 4.01 -13.25 31.15
N ALA A 37 5.27 -13.66 31.33
CA ALA A 37 6.39 -13.27 30.47
C ALA A 37 6.20 -13.72 29.02
N ILE A 38 5.67 -14.93 28.80
CA ILE A 38 5.43 -15.49 27.45
C ILE A 38 4.37 -14.65 26.72
N SER A 39 3.27 -14.32 27.37
CA SER A 39 2.22 -13.49 26.79
C SER A 39 2.72 -12.10 26.42
N ARG A 40 3.61 -11.51 27.21
CA ARG A 40 4.24 -10.22 26.89
C ARG A 40 5.17 -10.33 25.69
N GLU A 41 5.97 -11.39 25.61
CA GLU A 41 6.89 -11.59 24.49
C GLU A 41 6.11 -11.77 23.18
N ILE A 42 5.06 -12.58 23.15
CA ILE A 42 4.20 -12.74 21.98
C ILE A 42 3.57 -11.39 21.58
N LEU A 43 3.08 -10.63 22.56
CA LEU A 43 2.43 -9.33 22.31
C LEU A 43 3.40 -8.33 21.66
N PHE A 44 4.60 -8.17 22.26
CA PHE A 44 5.53 -7.12 21.84
C PHE A 44 6.46 -7.56 20.72
N SER A 45 6.87 -8.82 20.65
CA SER A 45 7.84 -9.29 19.65
C SER A 45 7.17 -9.81 18.37
N ILE A 46 5.93 -10.27 18.44
CA ILE A 46 5.23 -10.86 17.30
C ILE A 46 4.03 -10.00 16.87
N ARG A 47 3.04 -9.79 17.78
CA ARG A 47 1.78 -9.18 17.41
C ARG A 47 1.86 -7.68 17.13
N ALA A 48 2.57 -6.93 17.98
CA ALA A 48 2.66 -5.49 17.83
C ALA A 48 3.34 -5.07 16.51
N PRO A 49 4.52 -5.57 16.14
CA PRO A 49 5.13 -5.23 14.85
C PRO A 49 4.27 -5.67 13.66
N ARG A 50 3.66 -6.86 13.71
CA ARG A 50 2.76 -7.37 12.67
C ARG A 50 1.56 -6.46 12.46
N SER A 51 0.89 -6.06 13.54
CA SER A 51 -0.27 -5.17 13.49
C SER A 51 0.09 -3.77 13.02
N LEU A 52 1.26 -3.23 13.40
CA LEU A 52 1.75 -1.94 12.93
C LEU A 52 2.10 -1.96 11.45
N VAL A 53 2.76 -3.03 10.97
CA VAL A 53 3.04 -3.19 9.54
C VAL A 53 1.74 -3.31 8.75
N ALA A 54 0.77 -4.12 9.20
CA ALA A 54 -0.55 -4.19 8.58
C ALA A 54 -1.24 -2.83 8.51
N LEU A 55 -1.21 -2.06 9.61
CA LEU A 55 -1.78 -0.71 9.65
C LEU A 55 -1.12 0.20 8.61
N LEU A 56 0.22 0.25 8.57
CA LEU A 56 0.98 1.09 7.64
C LEU A 56 0.73 0.71 6.18
N MET A 57 0.76 -0.58 5.86
CA MET A 57 0.48 -1.07 4.51
C MET A 57 -0.93 -0.71 4.05
N GLY A 58 -1.93 -0.97 4.90
CA GLY A 58 -3.31 -0.64 4.60
C GLY A 58 -3.54 0.87 4.45
N MET A 59 -2.88 1.70 5.28
CA MET A 59 -2.89 3.16 5.15
C MET A 59 -2.29 3.61 3.81
N ALA A 60 -1.16 3.04 3.42
CA ALA A 60 -0.51 3.35 2.16
C ALA A 60 -1.39 3.00 0.95
N LEU A 61 -1.97 1.80 0.94
CA LEU A 61 -2.85 1.34 -0.15
C LEU A 61 -4.14 2.15 -0.21
N GLY A 62 -4.79 2.41 0.93
CA GLY A 62 -6.02 3.22 0.97
C GLY A 62 -5.80 4.65 0.47
N ALA A 63 -4.71 5.29 0.90
CA ALA A 63 -4.35 6.63 0.43
C ALA A 63 -3.97 6.65 -1.06
N SER A 64 -3.11 5.73 -1.50
CA SER A 64 -2.69 5.64 -2.91
C SER A 64 -3.86 5.38 -3.85
N GLY A 65 -4.79 4.49 -3.44
CA GLY A 65 -6.01 4.23 -4.19
C GLY A 65 -6.89 5.47 -4.35
N ALA A 66 -7.12 6.22 -3.26
CA ALA A 66 -7.92 7.46 -3.30
C ALA A 66 -7.33 8.49 -4.28
N VAL A 67 -6.00 8.64 -4.28
CA VAL A 67 -5.29 9.54 -5.19
C VAL A 67 -5.34 9.05 -6.63
N LEU A 68 -5.04 7.77 -6.87
CA LEU A 68 -4.99 7.20 -8.21
C LEU A 68 -6.36 7.23 -8.90
N GLN A 69 -7.44 6.90 -8.17
CA GLN A 69 -8.80 7.00 -8.68
C GLN A 69 -9.14 8.42 -9.15
N GLY A 70 -8.62 9.44 -8.44
CA GLY A 70 -8.78 10.84 -8.84
C GLY A 70 -7.95 11.20 -10.07
N ILE A 71 -6.67 10.79 -10.14
CA ILE A 71 -5.80 11.06 -11.29
C ILE A 71 -6.34 10.44 -12.57
N LEU A 72 -6.80 9.18 -12.48
CA LEU A 72 -7.30 8.42 -13.62
C LEU A 72 -8.77 8.66 -13.91
N LYS A 73 -9.47 9.44 -13.06
CA LYS A 73 -10.93 9.67 -13.14
C LYS A 73 -11.71 8.35 -13.25
N ASN A 74 -11.20 7.30 -12.59
CA ASN A 74 -11.77 5.96 -12.62
C ASN A 74 -11.91 5.42 -11.19
N PRO A 75 -13.12 5.23 -10.65
CA PRO A 75 -13.35 4.75 -9.29
C PRO A 75 -12.93 3.28 -9.09
N LEU A 76 -12.67 2.54 -10.16
CA LEU A 76 -12.20 1.16 -10.14
C LEU A 76 -10.67 1.04 -10.29
N ALA A 77 -9.93 2.16 -10.28
CA ALA A 77 -8.49 2.11 -10.36
C ALA A 77 -7.88 1.58 -9.05
N ASP A 78 -6.98 0.62 -9.19
CA ASP A 78 -6.15 0.06 -8.11
C ASP A 78 -4.70 0.47 -8.33
N PRO A 79 -3.93 0.82 -7.28
CA PRO A 79 -2.52 1.19 -7.42
C PRO A 79 -1.65 0.14 -8.13
N TYR A 80 -2.03 -1.12 -8.07
CA TYR A 80 -1.30 -2.21 -8.72
C TYR A 80 -1.43 -2.23 -10.25
N ILE A 81 -2.47 -1.61 -10.82
CA ILE A 81 -2.64 -1.49 -12.28
C ILE A 81 -1.47 -0.71 -12.92
N LEU A 82 -0.76 0.13 -12.16
CA LEU A 82 0.42 0.84 -12.64
C LEU A 82 1.66 -0.06 -12.80
N GLY A 83 1.58 -1.36 -12.54
CA GLY A 83 2.69 -2.30 -12.67
C GLY A 83 3.76 -2.19 -11.59
N ILE A 84 3.63 -1.25 -10.67
CA ILE A 84 4.61 -0.98 -9.60
C ILE A 84 4.81 -2.23 -8.73
N SER A 85 3.73 -2.93 -8.40
CA SER A 85 3.78 -4.16 -7.62
C SER A 85 4.43 -5.32 -8.37
N SER A 86 4.20 -5.45 -9.67
CA SER A 86 4.81 -6.51 -10.48
C SER A 86 6.33 -6.34 -10.57
N GLY A 87 6.82 -5.10 -10.70
CA GLY A 87 8.25 -4.81 -10.66
C GLY A 87 8.86 -5.04 -9.29
N ALA A 88 8.14 -4.68 -8.21
CA ALA A 88 8.55 -5.00 -6.85
C ALA A 88 8.68 -6.51 -6.64
N SER A 89 7.68 -7.28 -7.09
CA SER A 89 7.66 -8.73 -6.96
C SER A 89 8.74 -9.42 -7.75
N LEU A 90 9.00 -8.96 -8.98
CA LEU A 90 10.10 -9.48 -9.79
C LEU A 90 11.44 -9.24 -9.09
N ALA A 91 11.70 -8.02 -8.61
CA ALA A 91 12.97 -7.69 -7.94
C ALA A 91 13.15 -8.47 -6.63
N ALA A 92 12.09 -8.61 -5.82
CA ALA A 92 12.11 -9.41 -4.60
C ALA A 92 12.34 -10.89 -4.89
N ALA A 93 11.61 -11.46 -5.85
CA ALA A 93 11.73 -12.86 -6.22
C ALA A 93 13.13 -13.20 -6.74
N LEU A 94 13.70 -12.35 -7.60
CA LEU A 94 15.08 -12.49 -8.07
C LEU A 94 16.08 -12.46 -6.90
N GLY A 95 15.90 -11.55 -5.94
CA GLY A 95 16.71 -11.47 -4.73
C GLY A 95 16.62 -12.73 -3.87
N ILE A 96 15.42 -13.26 -3.67
CA ILE A 96 15.16 -14.49 -2.91
C ILE A 96 15.80 -15.70 -3.60
N MET A 97 15.57 -15.87 -4.91
CA MET A 97 16.12 -16.98 -5.68
C MET A 97 17.64 -16.93 -5.76
N ALA A 98 18.25 -15.73 -5.82
CA ALA A 98 19.69 -15.53 -5.78
C ALA A 98 20.29 -15.69 -4.36
N GLY A 99 19.48 -15.90 -3.31
CA GLY A 99 19.95 -15.98 -1.93
C GLY A 99 20.57 -14.68 -1.42
N ALA A 100 20.08 -13.52 -1.90
CA ALA A 100 20.63 -12.22 -1.52
C ALA A 100 20.35 -11.88 -0.05
N VAL A 101 21.41 -11.56 0.72
CA VAL A 101 21.34 -11.26 2.17
C VAL A 101 22.28 -10.11 2.60
N PHE A 102 22.66 -9.22 1.67
CA PHE A 102 23.68 -8.18 1.90
C PHE A 102 23.32 -7.14 2.98
N LEU A 103 22.03 -6.96 3.30
CA LEU A 103 21.52 -6.11 4.40
C LEU A 103 20.65 -6.91 5.38
N GLY A 104 20.88 -8.21 5.54
CA GLY A 104 20.10 -9.07 6.41
C GLY A 104 18.61 -9.05 6.02
N THR A 105 17.71 -8.83 7.00
CA THR A 105 16.25 -8.82 6.82
C THR A 105 15.75 -7.67 5.93
N PHE A 106 16.54 -6.62 5.71
CA PHE A 106 16.21 -5.50 4.83
C PHE A 106 16.50 -5.74 3.35
N THR A 107 17.24 -6.80 2.99
CA THR A 107 17.66 -7.03 1.59
C THR A 107 16.46 -7.13 0.66
N ILE A 108 15.51 -8.00 0.97
CA ILE A 108 14.33 -8.24 0.12
C ILE A 108 13.37 -7.03 0.11
N PRO A 109 13.01 -6.40 1.24
CA PRO A 109 12.27 -5.16 1.25
C PRO A 109 12.89 -4.04 0.40
N LEU A 110 14.21 -3.87 0.48
CA LEU A 110 14.93 -2.87 -0.31
C LEU A 110 14.88 -3.17 -1.81
N LEU A 111 15.11 -4.42 -2.22
CA LEU A 111 15.01 -4.84 -3.61
C LEU A 111 13.60 -4.62 -4.15
N ALA A 112 12.57 -4.99 -3.39
CA ALA A 112 11.17 -4.75 -3.73
C ALA A 112 10.89 -3.24 -3.91
N PHE A 113 11.36 -2.42 -2.98
CA PHE A 113 11.18 -0.98 -3.02
C PHE A 113 11.86 -0.35 -4.25
N ILE A 114 13.09 -0.73 -4.52
CA ILE A 114 13.85 -0.27 -5.71
C ILE A 114 13.14 -0.73 -6.99
N GLY A 115 12.74 -2.00 -7.07
CA GLY A 115 11.99 -2.53 -8.22
C GLY A 115 10.69 -1.78 -8.47
N ALA A 116 9.97 -1.44 -7.40
CA ALA A 116 8.77 -0.61 -7.47
C ALA A 116 9.06 0.80 -8.02
N LEU A 117 10.10 1.46 -7.51
CA LEU A 117 10.48 2.81 -7.94
C LEU A 117 10.97 2.83 -9.39
N ILE A 118 11.77 1.85 -9.81
CA ILE A 118 12.22 1.71 -11.20
C ILE A 118 11.00 1.55 -12.11
N THR A 119 10.08 0.65 -11.77
CA THR A 119 8.87 0.42 -12.55
C THR A 119 8.00 1.67 -12.63
N GLY A 120 7.76 2.33 -11.49
CA GLY A 120 7.04 3.60 -11.45
C GLY A 120 7.70 4.68 -12.32
N SER A 121 9.03 4.74 -12.32
CA SER A 121 9.79 5.66 -13.18
C SER A 121 9.62 5.35 -14.66
N ILE A 122 9.69 4.07 -15.05
CA ILE A 122 9.47 3.63 -16.44
C ILE A 122 8.05 3.97 -16.88
N VAL A 123 7.04 3.65 -16.06
CA VAL A 123 5.63 4.00 -16.33
C VAL A 123 5.45 5.51 -16.46
N GLY A 124 6.07 6.29 -15.58
CA GLY A 124 6.05 7.75 -15.64
C GLY A 124 6.65 8.29 -16.93
N ILE A 125 7.79 7.77 -17.36
CA ILE A 125 8.45 8.15 -18.63
C ILE A 125 7.58 7.77 -19.84
N MET A 126 7.04 6.55 -19.88
CA MET A 126 6.14 6.09 -20.96
C MET A 126 4.80 6.86 -20.97
N GLY A 127 4.32 7.26 -19.78
CA GLY A 127 3.12 8.09 -19.61
C GLY A 127 3.31 9.54 -20.02
N TRP A 128 4.57 9.99 -20.15
CA TRP A 128 4.90 11.38 -20.51
C TRP A 128 4.75 11.65 -22.00
N LYS A 129 4.02 12.70 -22.38
CA LYS A 129 3.89 13.17 -23.77
C LYS A 129 3.63 14.67 -23.80
N ARG A 130 4.33 15.40 -24.72
CA ARG A 130 4.12 16.83 -24.99
C ARG A 130 3.93 17.67 -23.71
N GLY A 131 4.89 17.52 -22.80
CA GLY A 131 4.99 18.35 -21.60
C GLY A 131 4.18 17.88 -20.38
N GLY A 132 3.63 16.65 -20.38
CA GLY A 132 2.94 16.16 -19.20
C GLY A 132 2.56 14.69 -19.16
N LEU A 133 2.06 14.27 -18.01
CA LEU A 133 1.56 12.91 -17.78
C LEU A 133 0.11 12.78 -18.26
N TRP A 134 -0.14 11.73 -19.03
CA TRP A 134 -1.47 11.41 -19.58
C TRP A 134 -2.01 10.13 -18.92
N PRO A 135 -3.20 10.17 -18.31
CA PRO A 135 -3.80 9.04 -17.58
C PRO A 135 -3.89 7.75 -18.40
N GLU A 136 -4.33 7.85 -19.66
CA GLU A 136 -4.51 6.72 -20.57
C GLU A 136 -3.17 6.02 -20.86
N ARG A 137 -2.10 6.81 -21.01
CA ARG A 137 -0.75 6.29 -21.24
C ARG A 137 -0.15 5.64 -20.00
N LEU A 138 -0.42 6.22 -18.81
CA LEU A 138 -0.01 5.62 -17.55
C LEU A 138 -0.63 4.23 -17.37
N LEU A 139 -1.94 4.11 -17.66
CA LEU A 139 -2.66 2.84 -17.60
C LEU A 139 -2.09 1.82 -18.59
N LEU A 140 -1.93 2.21 -19.87
CA LEU A 140 -1.43 1.31 -20.91
C LEU A 140 -0.01 0.84 -20.60
N ALA A 141 0.87 1.75 -20.19
CA ALA A 141 2.24 1.43 -19.80
C ALA A 141 2.27 0.51 -18.57
N GLY A 142 1.46 0.81 -17.54
CA GLY A 142 1.37 0.02 -16.33
C GLY A 142 0.91 -1.41 -16.59
N VAL A 143 -0.16 -1.57 -17.36
CA VAL A 143 -0.69 -2.90 -17.76
C VAL A 143 0.33 -3.67 -18.60
N GLY A 144 0.95 -3.03 -19.60
CA GLY A 144 1.97 -3.66 -20.43
C GLY A 144 3.19 -4.14 -19.64
N LEU A 145 3.70 -3.30 -18.71
CA LEU A 145 4.80 -3.69 -17.83
C LEU A 145 4.39 -4.76 -16.82
N SER A 146 3.14 -4.75 -16.32
CA SER A 146 2.64 -5.81 -15.45
C SER A 146 2.70 -7.18 -16.13
N PHE A 147 2.23 -7.28 -17.38
CA PHE A 147 2.31 -8.52 -18.15
C PHE A 147 3.76 -8.94 -18.41
N LEU A 148 4.62 -8.01 -18.81
CA LEU A 148 6.04 -8.29 -19.04
C LEU A 148 6.73 -8.83 -17.78
N PHE A 149 6.57 -8.14 -16.65
CA PHE A 149 7.20 -8.55 -15.40
C PHE A 149 6.61 -9.84 -14.82
N SER A 150 5.32 -10.08 -15.02
CA SER A 150 4.70 -11.36 -14.65
C SER A 150 5.23 -12.51 -15.51
N ALA A 151 5.42 -12.30 -16.81
CA ALA A 151 6.01 -13.31 -17.71
C ALA A 151 7.48 -13.59 -17.34
N LEU A 152 8.28 -12.55 -17.05
CA LEU A 152 9.66 -12.70 -16.58
C LEU A 152 9.71 -13.42 -15.23
N LEU A 153 8.82 -13.09 -14.31
CA LEU A 153 8.70 -13.75 -13.01
C LEU A 153 8.43 -15.25 -13.20
N MET A 154 7.44 -15.62 -14.03
CA MET A 154 7.14 -17.02 -14.33
C MET A 154 8.34 -17.74 -14.97
N LEU A 155 9.06 -17.08 -15.89
CA LEU A 155 10.27 -17.63 -16.50
C LEU A 155 11.34 -17.93 -15.44
N PHE A 156 11.65 -16.96 -14.57
CA PHE A 156 12.64 -17.17 -13.49
C PHE A 156 12.21 -18.22 -12.49
N MET A 157 10.92 -18.26 -12.15
CA MET A 157 10.38 -19.29 -11.25
C MET A 157 10.51 -20.69 -11.87
N SER A 158 10.37 -20.85 -13.20
CA SER A 158 10.47 -22.16 -13.86
C SER A 158 11.87 -22.73 -13.91
N ILE A 159 12.90 -21.89 -13.78
CA ILE A 159 14.32 -22.31 -13.76
C ILE A 159 14.93 -22.27 -12.35
N SER A 160 14.15 -21.88 -11.34
CA SER A 160 14.60 -21.81 -9.95
C SER A 160 14.61 -23.21 -9.30
N ASN A 161 15.39 -23.35 -8.22
CA ASN A 161 15.30 -24.52 -7.36
C ASN A 161 14.01 -24.47 -6.49
N ASP A 162 13.59 -25.63 -5.99
CA ASP A 162 12.34 -25.77 -5.25
C ASP A 162 12.25 -24.86 -4.01
N GLU A 163 13.35 -24.66 -3.30
CA GLU A 163 13.38 -23.84 -2.09
C GLU A 163 13.24 -22.34 -2.42
N GLY A 164 13.99 -21.85 -3.42
CA GLY A 164 13.89 -20.46 -3.89
C GLY A 164 12.50 -20.15 -4.46
N LEU A 165 11.94 -21.08 -5.23
CA LEU A 165 10.58 -21.00 -5.76
C LEU A 165 9.54 -20.86 -4.63
N ARG A 166 9.59 -21.74 -3.64
CA ARG A 166 8.63 -21.73 -2.51
C ARG A 166 8.73 -20.43 -1.72
N ARG A 167 9.92 -19.95 -1.39
CA ARG A 167 10.12 -18.69 -0.66
C ARG A 167 9.63 -17.48 -1.46
N ALA A 168 9.90 -17.43 -2.76
CA ALA A 168 9.44 -16.36 -3.64
C ALA A 168 7.90 -16.34 -3.74
N MET A 169 7.26 -17.50 -3.88
CA MET A 169 5.79 -17.61 -3.89
C MET A 169 5.17 -17.08 -2.59
N LEU A 170 5.66 -17.51 -1.43
CA LEU A 170 5.15 -17.05 -0.13
C LEU A 170 5.28 -15.54 0.00
N TRP A 171 6.41 -14.96 -0.43
CA TRP A 171 6.61 -13.52 -0.37
C TRP A 171 5.66 -12.75 -1.32
N ILE A 172 5.41 -13.28 -2.53
CA ILE A 172 4.51 -12.65 -3.51
C ILE A 172 3.06 -12.63 -3.01
N PHE A 173 2.59 -13.70 -2.34
CA PHE A 173 1.24 -13.75 -1.80
C PHE A 173 0.99 -12.76 -0.65
N GLY A 174 2.05 -12.13 -0.15
CA GLY A 174 2.00 -11.22 0.98
C GLY A 174 2.04 -11.96 2.31
N ASP A 175 3.04 -11.63 3.11
CA ASP A 175 3.27 -12.28 4.40
C ASP A 175 3.57 -11.23 5.47
N LEU A 176 2.68 -11.14 6.45
CA LEU A 176 2.84 -10.29 7.62
C LEU A 176 3.53 -11.02 8.78
N SER A 177 3.78 -12.33 8.69
CA SER A 177 4.43 -13.09 9.77
C SER A 177 5.89 -12.70 9.96
N MET A 178 6.55 -12.22 8.89
CA MET A 178 7.93 -11.74 8.88
C MET A 178 8.06 -10.26 9.28
N SER A 179 7.06 -9.71 9.97
CA SER A 179 7.08 -8.32 10.42
C SER A 179 7.98 -8.15 11.63
N GLU A 180 8.85 -7.14 11.59
CA GLU A 180 9.84 -6.82 12.62
C GLU A 180 9.80 -5.33 12.97
N TRP A 181 10.18 -5.00 14.21
CA TRP A 181 10.29 -3.61 14.65
C TRP A 181 11.23 -2.75 13.78
N THR A 182 12.25 -3.37 13.22
CA THR A 182 13.24 -2.74 12.34
C THR A 182 12.62 -2.15 11.07
N LYS A 183 11.52 -2.73 10.57
CA LYS A 183 10.82 -2.29 9.36
C LYS A 183 9.86 -1.12 9.60
N ILE A 184 9.43 -0.90 10.85
CA ILE A 184 8.40 0.11 11.19
C ILE A 184 8.87 1.55 10.92
N PRO A 185 10.07 1.99 11.35
CA PRO A 185 10.53 3.36 11.06
C PRO A 185 10.58 3.66 9.55
N TYR A 186 11.04 2.71 8.76
CA TYR A 186 11.01 2.78 7.29
C TYR A 186 9.57 2.98 6.78
N GLY A 187 8.64 2.15 7.21
CA GLY A 187 7.23 2.27 6.83
C GLY A 187 6.63 3.61 7.22
N VAL A 188 6.84 4.05 8.47
CA VAL A 188 6.33 5.34 8.97
C VAL A 188 6.86 6.51 8.13
N ILE A 189 8.15 6.52 7.79
CA ILE A 189 8.77 7.59 7.00
C ILE A 189 8.17 7.66 5.60
N PHE A 190 8.20 6.55 4.85
CA PHE A 190 7.78 6.58 3.44
C PHE A 190 6.27 6.68 3.27
N VAL A 191 5.48 6.01 4.11
CA VAL A 191 4.01 6.17 4.12
C VAL A 191 3.63 7.59 4.56
N GLY A 192 4.28 8.13 5.59
CA GLY A 192 4.06 9.50 6.05
C GLY A 192 4.36 10.53 4.97
N ILE A 193 5.52 10.43 4.31
CA ILE A 193 5.88 11.31 3.19
C ILE A 193 4.85 11.22 2.06
N GLY A 194 4.48 10.00 1.65
CA GLY A 194 3.52 9.79 0.58
C GLY A 194 2.13 10.36 0.89
N ILE A 195 1.63 10.18 2.12
CA ILE A 195 0.35 10.76 2.56
C ILE A 195 0.44 12.30 2.60
N LEU A 196 1.51 12.87 3.16
CA LEU A 196 1.70 14.31 3.22
C LEU A 196 1.80 14.94 1.82
N MET A 197 2.53 14.31 0.90
CA MET A 197 2.56 14.73 -0.51
C MET A 197 1.17 14.72 -1.13
N SER A 198 0.41 13.65 -0.95
CA SER A 198 -0.96 13.52 -1.46
C SER A 198 -1.88 14.59 -0.89
N LEU A 199 -1.84 14.83 0.42
CA LEU A 199 -2.67 15.82 1.10
C LEU A 199 -2.31 17.25 0.71
N SER A 200 -1.03 17.55 0.50
CA SER A 200 -0.58 18.88 0.05
C SER A 200 -1.17 19.25 -1.31
N ARG A 201 -1.53 18.25 -2.14
CA ARG A 201 -2.10 18.40 -3.48
C ARG A 201 -3.59 18.05 -3.57
N ALA A 202 -4.26 17.81 -2.45
CA ALA A 202 -5.66 17.40 -2.44
C ALA A 202 -6.60 18.41 -3.11
N LYS A 203 -6.34 19.72 -2.99
CA LYS A 203 -7.10 20.77 -3.70
C LYS A 203 -6.89 20.70 -5.22
N ALA A 204 -5.66 20.51 -5.65
CA ALA A 204 -5.33 20.34 -7.06
C ALA A 204 -5.96 19.06 -7.62
N LEU A 205 -5.97 17.96 -6.85
CA LEU A 205 -6.64 16.72 -7.24
C LEU A 205 -8.14 16.92 -7.44
N ASN A 206 -8.82 17.64 -6.55
CA ASN A 206 -10.23 17.98 -6.72
C ASN A 206 -10.48 18.76 -8.02
N ALA A 207 -9.60 19.71 -8.34
CA ALA A 207 -9.70 20.46 -9.59
C ALA A 207 -9.44 19.59 -10.83
N LEU A 208 -8.44 18.69 -10.78
CA LEU A 208 -8.13 17.76 -11.87
C LEU A 208 -9.25 16.77 -12.17
N ILE A 209 -10.01 16.35 -11.17
CA ILE A 209 -11.19 15.49 -11.36
C ILE A 209 -12.24 16.19 -12.24
N LEU A 210 -12.42 17.50 -12.06
CA LEU A 210 -13.37 18.29 -12.84
C LEU A 210 -12.89 18.61 -14.26
N GLY A 211 -11.59 18.52 -14.52
CA GLY A 211 -11.00 18.71 -15.84
C GLY A 211 -9.71 19.53 -15.81
N ASP A 212 -8.88 19.35 -16.83
CA ASP A 212 -7.60 20.03 -16.92
C ASP A 212 -7.75 21.54 -17.14
N GLU A 213 -8.73 21.94 -17.97
CA GLU A 213 -9.07 23.36 -18.21
C GLU A 213 -9.58 24.03 -16.91
N PHE A 214 -10.44 23.33 -16.16
CA PHE A 214 -10.93 23.83 -14.87
C PHE A 214 -9.79 23.94 -13.84
N ALA A 215 -8.90 22.96 -13.76
CA ALA A 215 -7.73 23.05 -12.89
C ALA A 215 -6.82 24.25 -13.26
N HIS A 216 -6.64 24.47 -14.57
CA HIS A 216 -5.83 25.61 -15.07
C HIS A 216 -6.48 26.97 -14.73
N SER A 217 -7.80 27.10 -14.87
CA SER A 217 -8.52 28.35 -14.51
C SER A 217 -8.41 28.70 -13.01
N LEU A 218 -8.21 27.70 -12.15
CA LEU A 218 -7.94 27.87 -10.72
C LEU A 218 -6.46 28.10 -10.39
N GLY A 219 -5.59 28.23 -11.40
CA GLY A 219 -4.15 28.50 -11.24
C GLY A 219 -3.28 27.27 -10.96
N PHE A 220 -3.84 26.06 -11.07
CA PHE A 220 -3.05 24.82 -10.99
C PHE A 220 -2.43 24.49 -12.34
N SER A 221 -1.25 23.90 -12.35
CA SER A 221 -0.63 23.31 -13.53
C SER A 221 -0.99 21.81 -13.60
N PRO A 222 -1.95 21.38 -14.47
CA PRO A 222 -2.46 20.00 -14.44
C PRO A 222 -1.37 18.94 -14.52
N HIS A 223 -0.39 19.12 -15.39
CA HIS A 223 0.69 18.17 -15.60
C HIS A 223 1.62 18.06 -14.41
N LYS A 224 1.99 19.20 -13.80
CA LYS A 224 2.85 19.23 -12.60
C LYS A 224 2.15 18.60 -11.41
N GLU A 225 0.88 18.93 -11.19
CA GLU A 225 0.10 18.39 -10.08
C GLU A 225 -0.10 16.88 -10.24
N ARG A 226 -0.42 16.42 -11.45
CA ARG A 226 -0.56 14.99 -11.77
C ARG A 226 0.74 14.24 -11.57
N PHE A 227 1.89 14.84 -11.92
CA PHE A 227 3.21 14.23 -11.69
C PHE A 227 3.49 14.05 -10.19
N ILE A 228 3.29 15.08 -9.38
CA ILE A 228 3.52 15.01 -7.93
C ILE A 228 2.61 13.95 -7.29
N LEU A 229 1.34 13.93 -7.66
CA LEU A 229 0.39 12.94 -7.19
C LEU A 229 0.74 11.52 -7.64
N PHE A 230 1.20 11.34 -8.88
CA PHE A 230 1.69 10.05 -9.38
C PHE A 230 2.91 9.55 -8.59
N VAL A 231 3.87 10.42 -8.30
CA VAL A 231 5.03 10.09 -7.47
C VAL A 231 4.58 9.68 -6.06
N SER A 232 3.59 10.36 -5.47
CA SER A 232 3.06 10.00 -4.15
C SER A 232 2.39 8.63 -4.15
N VAL A 233 1.61 8.30 -5.20
CA VAL A 233 1.04 6.95 -5.39
C VAL A 233 2.13 5.90 -5.51
N GLY A 234 3.15 6.17 -6.33
CA GLY A 234 4.29 5.27 -6.52
C GLY A 234 5.03 4.98 -5.22
N LEU A 235 5.30 6.04 -4.43
CA LEU A 235 5.97 5.94 -3.14
C LEU A 235 5.16 5.12 -2.12
N LEU A 236 3.85 5.41 -2.00
CA LEU A 236 2.95 4.69 -1.10
C LEU A 236 2.84 3.20 -1.47
N THR A 237 2.68 2.91 -2.76
CA THR A 237 2.59 1.54 -3.26
C THR A 237 3.91 0.79 -3.05
N ALA A 238 5.05 1.41 -3.35
CA ALA A 238 6.37 0.85 -3.13
C ALA A 238 6.63 0.55 -1.65
N ALA A 239 6.29 1.49 -0.75
CA ALA A 239 6.41 1.30 0.69
C ALA A 239 5.54 0.14 1.18
N SER A 240 4.28 0.05 0.72
CA SER A 240 3.38 -1.04 1.09
C SER A 240 3.93 -2.40 0.66
N VAL A 241 4.25 -2.57 -0.63
CA VAL A 241 4.71 -3.87 -1.16
C VAL A 241 6.03 -4.30 -0.52
N SER A 242 6.94 -3.36 -0.25
CA SER A 242 8.22 -3.68 0.40
C SER A 242 8.10 -4.13 1.85
N LEU A 243 7.05 -3.72 2.56
CA LEU A 243 6.83 -4.10 3.96
C LEU A 243 6.35 -5.55 4.14
N GLY A 244 5.50 -6.05 3.25
CA GLY A 244 4.90 -7.38 3.44
C GLY A 244 4.36 -8.03 2.15
N GLY A 245 4.90 -7.69 0.97
CA GLY A 245 4.49 -8.28 -0.31
C GLY A 245 3.21 -7.70 -0.88
N MET A 246 2.59 -8.40 -1.83
CA MET A 246 1.40 -7.91 -2.52
C MET A 246 0.13 -8.25 -1.76
N ILE A 247 -0.61 -7.22 -1.32
CA ILE A 247 -1.95 -7.36 -0.74
C ILE A 247 -2.91 -6.49 -1.55
N GLY A 248 -3.73 -7.13 -2.37
CA GLY A 248 -4.64 -6.45 -3.29
C GLY A 248 -5.93 -5.94 -2.67
N PHE A 249 -6.75 -5.30 -3.50
CA PHE A 249 -8.11 -4.84 -3.24
C PHE A 249 -8.29 -3.67 -2.27
N ILE A 250 -7.37 -3.40 -1.34
CA ILE A 250 -7.52 -2.32 -0.35
C ILE A 250 -7.57 -0.96 -1.05
N GLY A 251 -6.65 -0.74 -2.00
CA GLY A 251 -6.58 0.50 -2.77
C GLY A 251 -7.78 0.74 -3.68
N LEU A 252 -8.46 -0.32 -4.09
CA LEU A 252 -9.67 -0.25 -4.89
C LEU A 252 -10.92 -0.04 -4.02
N LEU A 253 -11.09 -0.91 -3.04
CA LEU A 253 -12.34 -1.03 -2.28
C LEU A 253 -12.52 0.11 -1.28
N VAL A 254 -11.48 0.43 -0.52
CA VAL A 254 -11.58 1.38 0.60
C VAL A 254 -11.96 2.79 0.14
N PRO A 255 -11.29 3.42 -0.84
CA PRO A 255 -11.69 4.76 -1.28
C PRO A 255 -13.10 4.77 -1.86
N HIS A 256 -13.50 3.69 -2.53
CA HIS A 256 -14.84 3.55 -3.09
C HIS A 256 -15.89 3.58 -1.98
N ILE A 257 -15.73 2.77 -0.93
CA ILE A 257 -16.65 2.75 0.22
C ILE A 257 -16.63 4.09 0.97
N ILE A 258 -15.45 4.64 1.26
CA ILE A 258 -15.34 5.88 2.05
C ILE A 258 -15.98 7.07 1.34
N ARG A 259 -16.00 7.08 0.01
CA ARG A 259 -16.67 8.13 -0.78
C ARG A 259 -18.17 8.22 -0.48
N PHE A 260 -18.85 7.13 -0.11
CA PHE A 260 -20.26 7.17 0.32
C PHE A 260 -20.46 7.86 1.68
N PHE A 261 -19.42 7.85 2.54
CA PHE A 261 -19.53 8.43 3.89
C PHE A 261 -19.07 9.89 3.95
N VAL A 262 -17.96 10.23 3.29
CA VAL A 262 -17.35 11.57 3.38
C VAL A 262 -17.44 12.39 2.09
N GLY A 263 -17.98 11.80 1.00
CA GLY A 263 -18.04 12.44 -0.31
C GLY A 263 -16.73 12.33 -1.10
N SER A 264 -16.64 13.11 -2.18
CA SER A 264 -15.51 13.04 -3.12
C SER A 264 -14.43 14.09 -2.86
N ASP A 265 -14.52 14.88 -1.80
CA ASP A 265 -13.47 15.87 -1.48
C ASP A 265 -12.18 15.15 -1.04
N SER A 266 -11.14 15.23 -1.86
CA SER A 266 -9.85 14.57 -1.64
C SER A 266 -9.19 14.96 -0.31
N ARG A 267 -9.52 16.11 0.26
CA ARG A 267 -9.00 16.56 1.56
C ARG A 267 -9.49 15.67 2.71
N LEU A 268 -10.67 15.07 2.57
CA LEU A 268 -11.24 14.13 3.54
C LEU A 268 -11.09 12.69 3.04
N LEU A 269 -11.26 12.46 1.74
CA LEU A 269 -11.21 11.12 1.16
C LEU A 269 -9.84 10.44 1.37
N ILE A 270 -8.73 11.15 1.13
CA ILE A 270 -7.39 10.59 1.28
C ILE A 270 -7.11 10.13 2.72
N PRO A 271 -7.23 10.99 3.76
CA PRO A 271 -6.92 10.56 5.12
C PRO A 271 -7.91 9.53 5.65
N CYS A 272 -9.20 9.64 5.33
CA CYS A 272 -10.19 8.64 5.74
C CYS A 272 -9.93 7.28 5.07
N SER A 273 -9.53 7.27 3.79
CA SER A 273 -9.15 6.05 3.09
C SER A 273 -7.88 5.43 3.66
N ALA A 274 -6.90 6.25 4.06
CA ALA A 274 -5.72 5.76 4.76
C ALA A 274 -6.12 5.05 6.06
N LEU A 275 -6.85 5.72 6.93
CA LEU A 275 -7.25 5.19 8.23
C LEU A 275 -8.05 3.88 8.11
N ILE A 276 -9.05 3.86 7.25
CA ILE A 276 -9.89 2.66 7.07
C ILE A 276 -9.14 1.56 6.31
N GLY A 277 -8.23 1.91 5.40
CA GLY A 277 -7.34 0.94 4.74
C GLY A 277 -6.47 0.20 5.76
N GLY A 278 -5.87 0.92 6.70
CA GLY A 278 -5.13 0.34 7.81
C GLY A 278 -6.00 -0.56 8.68
N ALA A 279 -7.18 -0.10 9.06
CA ALA A 279 -8.13 -0.90 9.85
C ALA A 279 -8.56 -2.18 9.12
N LEU A 280 -8.86 -2.07 7.82
CA LEU A 280 -9.29 -3.22 7.02
C LEU A 280 -8.20 -4.30 6.93
N LEU A 281 -6.95 -3.89 6.71
CA LEU A 281 -5.85 -4.87 6.66
C LEU A 281 -5.57 -5.50 8.03
N CYS A 282 -5.61 -4.73 9.11
CA CYS A 282 -5.54 -5.30 10.45
C CYS A 282 -6.69 -6.28 10.74
N ALA A 283 -7.92 -5.96 10.32
CA ALA A 283 -9.06 -6.86 10.49
C ALA A 283 -8.90 -8.15 9.68
N ALA A 284 -8.43 -8.05 8.44
CA ALA A 284 -8.14 -9.21 7.60
C ALA A 284 -7.05 -10.10 8.22
N ASP A 285 -6.01 -9.50 8.80
CA ASP A 285 -4.96 -10.24 9.52
C ASP A 285 -5.48 -10.95 10.76
N ILE A 286 -6.39 -10.33 11.53
CA ILE A 286 -7.07 -10.99 12.68
C ILE A 286 -7.83 -12.23 12.20
N ILE A 287 -8.59 -12.11 11.11
CA ILE A 287 -9.36 -13.21 10.55
C ILE A 287 -8.42 -14.34 10.10
N SER A 288 -7.35 -13.99 9.37
CA SER A 288 -6.36 -14.95 8.89
C SER A 288 -5.74 -15.77 10.03
N LYS A 289 -5.28 -15.10 11.09
CA LYS A 289 -4.70 -15.76 12.27
C LYS A 289 -5.68 -16.67 13.01
N SER A 290 -6.98 -16.30 13.00
CA SER A 290 -8.00 -17.02 13.76
C SER A 290 -8.51 -18.27 13.05
N ILE A 291 -8.47 -18.30 11.69
CA ILE A 291 -8.99 -19.41 10.88
C ILE A 291 -7.98 -20.55 10.74
N LEU A 292 -6.68 -20.22 10.68
CA LEU A 292 -5.61 -21.19 10.41
C LEU A 292 -4.58 -21.22 11.56
N PRO A 293 -4.93 -21.69 12.76
CA PRO A 293 -3.95 -21.97 13.79
C PRO A 293 -3.14 -23.23 13.44
N PRO A 294 -1.83 -23.32 13.74
CA PRO A 294 -0.98 -22.41 14.50
C PRO A 294 0.03 -21.68 13.60
N MET A 295 -0.32 -20.55 13.04
CA MET A 295 0.58 -19.73 12.19
C MET A 295 1.09 -18.47 12.93
N GLU A 296 1.38 -18.59 14.21
CA GLU A 296 2.15 -17.61 15.00
C GLU A 296 3.51 -18.15 15.38
#